data_eb1b00c57d13b1e66d6db40ea6f50b41
#
_entry.id   eb1b00c57d13b1e66d6db40ea6f50b41
#
_cell.length_a   1.000
_cell.length_b   1.000
_cell.length_c   1.000
_cell.angle_alpha   90.00
_cell.angle_beta   90.00
_cell.angle_gamma   90.00
#
_symmetry.space_group_name_H-M   'P 1'
#
loop_
_entity.id
_entity.type
_entity.pdbx_description
1 polymer ?
#
loop_
_entity_poly.entity_id
_entity_poly.type
_entity_poly.pdbx_seq_one_letter_code
_entity_poly.pdbx_strand_id
1 'polypeptide(L)'
;LVTSIAGIGVWAEAAVFIPDADVVMTNDLSAIFPGSPLPVTQHSMLLEKNEPYVKFVVGGDYFFADGSYLNMQYLHGFIHERGADELNDYFFLRYEKTFFNEKLKIIPIEGGFIVTDWSDIKENYAIAYLPQISYQATPNTEITLSASIFDGKGDNLFTALKDYNMLMFKLKYSF
;
A
#
# COMPACT_ATOMS: atom_id res chain seq x y z
N LEU A 1 2.80 19.61 -3.98
CA LEU A 1 4.07 20.32 -3.76
C LEU A 1 5.22 19.32 -3.90
N VAL A 2 6.25 19.69 -4.66
CA VAL A 2 7.49 18.91 -4.79
C VAL A 2 8.66 19.87 -4.65
N THR A 3 9.64 19.52 -3.83
CA THR A 3 10.83 20.35 -3.61
C THR A 3 12.03 19.50 -3.17
N SER A 4 13.20 20.10 -3.06
CA SER A 4 14.39 19.47 -2.45
C SER A 4 14.91 20.35 -1.33
N ILE A 5 15.15 19.76 -0.18
CA ILE A 5 15.66 20.43 1.03
C ILE A 5 16.91 19.69 1.49
N ALA A 6 18.06 20.36 1.45
CA ALA A 6 19.35 19.77 1.85
C ALA A 6 19.68 18.43 1.16
N GLY A 7 19.29 18.27 -0.12
CA GLY A 7 19.51 17.04 -0.88
C GLY A 7 18.46 15.96 -0.68
N ILE A 8 17.48 16.18 0.19
CA ILE A 8 16.32 15.30 0.37
C ILE A 8 15.23 15.77 -0.58
N GLY A 9 14.74 14.90 -1.45
CA GLY A 9 13.50 15.12 -2.20
C GLY A 9 12.30 15.03 -1.26
N VAL A 10 11.37 15.98 -1.34
CA VAL A 10 10.17 16.00 -0.51
C VAL A 10 8.97 16.32 -1.37
N TRP A 11 7.85 15.61 -1.17
CA TRP A 11 6.59 15.88 -1.84
C TRP A 11 5.42 15.77 -0.88
N ALA A 12 4.37 16.52 -1.18
CA ALA A 12 3.10 16.44 -0.48
C ALA A 12 1.95 16.77 -1.44
N GLU A 13 0.88 16.00 -1.35
CA GLU A 13 -0.38 16.24 -2.05
C GLU A 13 -1.53 16.02 -1.09
N ALA A 14 -2.61 16.79 -1.26
CA ALA A 14 -3.82 16.65 -0.48
C ALA A 14 -5.05 16.94 -1.34
N ALA A 15 -6.16 16.27 -1.04
CA ALA A 15 -7.47 16.49 -1.63
C ALA A 15 -8.53 16.56 -0.56
N VAL A 16 -9.39 17.55 -0.65
CA VAL A 16 -10.57 17.69 0.20
C VAL A 16 -11.77 17.20 -0.58
N PHE A 17 -12.55 16.32 0.01
CA PHE A 17 -13.78 15.78 -0.55
C PHE A 17 -14.96 16.31 0.25
N ILE A 18 -15.95 16.87 -0.43
CA ILE A 18 -17.19 17.35 0.16
C ILE A 18 -18.32 16.62 -0.54
N PRO A 19 -18.91 15.58 0.08
CA PRO A 19 -20.02 14.85 -0.51
C PRO A 19 -21.25 15.76 -0.65
N ASP A 20 -21.88 15.77 -1.81
CA ASP A 20 -23.09 16.52 -2.10
C ASP A 20 -24.37 15.70 -1.91
N ALA A 21 -24.22 14.38 -1.71
CA ALA A 21 -25.30 13.43 -1.48
C ALA A 21 -24.85 12.28 -0.58
N ASP A 22 -25.79 11.66 0.10
CA ASP A 22 -25.59 10.39 0.77
C ASP A 22 -25.35 9.28 -0.26
N VAL A 23 -24.37 8.44 -0.03
CA VAL A 23 -24.09 7.25 -0.86
C VAL A 23 -24.25 6.03 0.00
N VAL A 24 -25.23 5.20 -0.34
CA VAL A 24 -25.53 3.96 0.35
C VAL A 24 -25.22 2.78 -0.58
N MET A 25 -24.38 1.88 -0.14
CA MET A 25 -24.19 0.61 -0.82
C MET A 25 -25.27 -0.38 -0.37
N THR A 26 -25.92 -0.96 -1.34
CA THR A 26 -26.95 -1.98 -1.09
C THR A 26 -26.46 -3.33 -1.65
N ASN A 27 -26.25 -4.29 -0.77
CA ASN A 27 -25.91 -5.66 -1.13
C ASN A 27 -27.15 -6.53 -1.06
N ASP A 28 -27.54 -7.12 -2.18
CA ASP A 28 -28.59 -8.12 -2.24
C ASP A 28 -27.96 -9.52 -2.08
N LEU A 29 -28.20 -10.14 -0.93
CA LEU A 29 -27.71 -11.46 -0.59
C LEU A 29 -28.74 -12.57 -0.85
N SER A 30 -29.84 -12.28 -1.54
CA SER A 30 -30.92 -13.22 -1.84
C SER A 30 -30.43 -14.47 -2.61
N ALA A 31 -29.39 -14.31 -3.44
CA ALA A 31 -28.77 -15.44 -4.14
C ALA A 31 -28.02 -16.40 -3.21
N ILE A 32 -27.53 -15.91 -2.06
CA ILE A 32 -26.81 -16.72 -1.06
C ILE A 32 -27.80 -17.40 -0.09
N PHE A 33 -28.94 -16.73 0.20
CA PHE A 33 -29.95 -17.20 1.12
C PHE A 33 -31.30 -17.35 0.41
N PRO A 34 -31.42 -18.24 -0.58
CA PRO A 34 -32.66 -18.42 -1.33
C PRO A 34 -33.78 -18.94 -0.42
N GLY A 35 -34.95 -18.27 -0.46
CA GLY A 35 -36.11 -18.64 0.34
C GLY A 35 -36.09 -18.15 1.79
N SER A 36 -35.18 -17.27 2.16
CA SER A 36 -35.20 -16.61 3.46
C SER A 36 -36.53 -15.81 3.65
N PRO A 37 -37.22 -15.96 4.76
CA PRO A 37 -38.42 -15.17 5.06
C PRO A 37 -38.09 -13.74 5.51
N LEU A 38 -36.78 -13.41 5.72
CA LEU A 38 -36.30 -12.11 6.11
C LEU A 38 -35.68 -11.40 4.91
N PRO A 39 -35.76 -10.08 4.84
CA PRO A 39 -35.00 -9.32 3.82
C PRO A 39 -33.51 -9.58 3.98
N VAL A 40 -32.88 -10.09 2.94
CA VAL A 40 -31.45 -10.37 2.87
C VAL A 40 -30.68 -9.24 2.19
N THR A 41 -31.21 -8.03 2.24
CA THR A 41 -30.60 -6.83 1.72
C THR A 41 -29.87 -6.12 2.84
N GLN A 42 -28.58 -5.91 2.65
CA GLN A 42 -27.73 -5.16 3.58
C GLN A 42 -27.49 -3.76 2.99
N HIS A 43 -27.71 -2.74 3.81
CA HIS A 43 -27.40 -1.35 3.48
C HIS A 43 -26.19 -0.90 4.32
N SER A 44 -25.18 -0.35 3.66
CA SER A 44 -24.02 0.26 4.31
C SER A 44 -23.89 1.69 3.84
N MET A 45 -23.84 2.65 4.76
CA MET A 45 -23.54 4.03 4.45
C MET A 45 -22.06 4.11 4.02
N LEU A 46 -21.78 4.68 2.85
CA LEU A 46 -20.43 4.90 2.37
C LEU A 46 -20.00 6.35 2.48
N LEU A 47 -20.96 7.27 2.32
CA LEU A 47 -20.73 8.71 2.39
C LEU A 47 -21.95 9.38 2.99
N GLU A 48 -21.72 10.30 3.91
CA GLU A 48 -22.75 11.20 4.44
C GLU A 48 -22.66 12.56 3.75
N LYS A 49 -23.81 13.11 3.42
CA LYS A 49 -23.90 14.43 2.78
C LYS A 49 -23.34 15.51 3.70
N ASN A 50 -22.53 16.41 3.13
CA ASN A 50 -21.89 17.53 3.83
C ASN A 50 -20.92 17.10 4.95
N GLU A 51 -20.48 15.86 4.98
CA GLU A 51 -19.42 15.40 5.87
C GLU A 51 -18.08 15.40 5.12
N PRO A 52 -17.27 16.48 5.21
CA PRO A 52 -16.04 16.58 4.45
C PRO A 52 -14.95 15.69 5.04
N TYR A 53 -14.14 15.13 4.17
CA TYR A 53 -12.93 14.38 4.56
C TYR A 53 -11.73 14.77 3.71
N VAL A 54 -10.54 14.53 4.23
CA VAL A 54 -9.28 14.91 3.57
C VAL A 54 -8.45 13.66 3.37
N LYS A 55 -7.93 13.50 2.15
CA LYS A 55 -6.89 12.52 1.86
C LYS A 55 -5.60 13.24 1.55
N PHE A 56 -4.49 12.72 2.01
CA PHE A 56 -3.20 13.31 1.68
C PHE A 56 -2.08 12.29 1.67
N VAL A 57 -1.02 12.62 0.94
CA VAL A 57 0.25 11.91 0.94
C VAL A 57 1.37 12.88 1.21
N VAL A 58 2.33 12.45 2.02
CA VAL A 58 3.59 13.13 2.22
C VAL A 58 4.71 12.10 2.10
N GLY A 59 5.80 12.47 1.46
CA GLY A 59 6.91 11.55 1.28
C GLY A 59 8.23 12.28 1.08
N GLY A 60 9.28 11.49 1.14
CA GLY A 60 10.62 11.97 0.83
C GLY A 60 11.52 10.84 0.37
N ASP A 61 12.57 11.24 -0.35
CA ASP A 61 13.61 10.33 -0.78
C ASP A 61 15.01 10.92 -0.60
N TYR A 62 15.97 10.04 -0.52
CA TYR A 62 17.36 10.43 -0.36
C TYR A 62 18.31 9.44 -1.03
N PHE A 63 19.25 9.99 -1.79
CA PHE A 63 20.40 9.26 -2.33
C PHE A 63 21.61 9.48 -1.44
N PHE A 64 22.13 8.41 -0.87
CA PHE A 64 23.33 8.43 -0.04
C PHE A 64 24.60 8.48 -0.91
N ALA A 65 25.69 9.02 -0.35
CA ALA A 65 26.97 9.11 -1.04
C ALA A 65 27.56 7.73 -1.44
N ASP A 66 27.12 6.65 -0.80
CA ASP A 66 27.52 5.28 -1.08
C ASP A 66 26.66 4.59 -2.16
N GLY A 67 25.79 5.37 -2.85
CA GLY A 67 24.90 4.89 -3.91
C GLY A 67 23.64 4.17 -3.43
N SER A 68 23.38 4.11 -2.12
CA SER A 68 22.10 3.62 -1.63
C SER A 68 20.99 4.66 -1.76
N TYR A 69 19.76 4.19 -1.82
CA TYR A 69 18.56 5.01 -1.96
C TYR A 69 17.54 4.64 -0.89
N LEU A 70 16.93 5.65 -0.28
CA LEU A 70 15.85 5.52 0.68
C LEU A 70 14.64 6.32 0.19
N ASN A 71 13.47 5.72 0.25
CA ASN A 71 12.18 6.37 0.00
C ASN A 71 11.22 6.04 1.14
N MET A 72 10.52 7.04 1.63
CA MET A 72 9.52 6.92 2.68
C MET A 72 8.28 7.70 2.29
N GLN A 73 7.09 7.12 2.52
CA GLN A 73 5.82 7.79 2.26
C GLN A 73 4.83 7.48 3.38
N TYR A 74 4.06 8.48 3.73
CA TYR A 74 2.86 8.36 4.54
C TYR A 74 1.65 8.79 3.71
N LEU A 75 0.61 8.00 3.74
CA LEU A 75 -0.65 8.23 3.04
C LEU A 75 -1.80 8.09 4.03
N HIS A 76 -2.65 9.09 4.10
CA HIS A 76 -3.91 9.06 4.82
C HIS A 76 -5.07 8.95 3.84
N GLY A 77 -5.78 7.83 3.86
CA GLY A 77 -6.88 7.50 2.97
C GLY A 77 -6.44 7.02 1.58
N PHE A 78 -6.58 5.72 1.33
CA PHE A 78 -6.27 5.14 0.02
C PHE A 78 -7.33 5.49 -1.02
N ILE A 79 -7.06 5.24 -2.31
CA ILE A 79 -7.90 5.68 -3.43
C ILE A 79 -9.34 5.13 -3.37
N HIS A 80 -9.52 3.93 -2.84
CA HIS A 80 -10.83 3.28 -2.76
C HIS A 80 -11.61 3.63 -1.48
N GLU A 81 -10.95 4.12 -0.45
CA GLU A 81 -11.56 4.48 0.82
C GLU A 81 -12.39 5.77 0.68
N ARG A 82 -13.49 5.87 1.38
CA ARG A 82 -14.43 6.98 1.30
C ARG A 82 -15.06 7.22 2.67
N GLY A 83 -15.28 8.51 3.00
CA GLY A 83 -15.82 8.92 4.30
C GLY A 83 -14.72 9.14 5.35
N ALA A 84 -14.98 9.99 6.32
CA ALA A 84 -14.00 10.39 7.34
C ALA A 84 -13.57 9.21 8.22
N ASP A 85 -14.52 8.33 8.57
CA ASP A 85 -14.31 7.23 9.51
C ASP A 85 -13.71 5.98 8.86
N GLU A 86 -13.59 5.94 7.51
CA GLU A 86 -13.14 4.79 6.75
C GLU A 86 -11.73 4.99 6.16
N LEU A 87 -11.03 6.06 6.55
CA LEU A 87 -9.69 6.33 6.07
C LEU A 87 -8.64 5.65 6.95
N ASN A 88 -7.79 4.86 6.31
CA ASN A 88 -6.69 4.19 6.97
C ASN A 88 -5.37 4.94 6.75
N ASP A 89 -4.41 4.63 7.60
CA ASP A 89 -3.06 5.19 7.55
C ASP A 89 -2.08 4.18 6.98
N TYR A 90 -1.34 4.60 5.96
CA TYR A 90 -0.40 3.77 5.22
C TYR A 90 1.00 4.36 5.32
N PHE A 91 1.95 3.52 5.65
CA PHE A 91 3.37 3.85 5.67
C PHE A 91 4.09 2.97 4.65
N PHE A 92 4.81 3.56 3.72
CA PHE A 92 5.62 2.84 2.75
C PHE A 92 7.09 3.16 2.97
N LEU A 93 7.92 2.13 2.87
CA LEU A 93 9.35 2.23 3.01
C LEU A 93 10.03 1.41 1.93
N ARG A 94 11.03 2.02 1.27
CA ARG A 94 11.92 1.33 0.35
C ARG A 94 13.35 1.75 0.63
N TYR A 95 14.21 0.78 0.81
CA TYR A 95 15.66 0.97 0.82
C TYR A 95 16.28 0.04 -0.20
N GLU A 96 17.15 0.59 -1.06
CA GLU A 96 17.88 -0.19 -2.06
C GLU A 96 19.35 0.18 -2.09
N LYS A 97 20.17 -0.77 -2.49
CA LYS A 97 21.60 -0.59 -2.74
C LYS A 97 22.06 -1.39 -3.93
N THR A 98 22.92 -0.75 -4.73
CA THR A 98 23.57 -1.39 -5.85
C THR A 98 25.04 -1.69 -5.55
N PHE A 99 25.59 -2.74 -6.13
CA PHE A 99 26.95 -3.22 -5.98
C PHE A 99 27.52 -3.62 -7.33
N PHE A 100 28.86 -3.71 -7.42
CA PHE A 100 29.59 -4.21 -8.59
C PHE A 100 29.25 -3.44 -9.89
N ASN A 101 29.30 -2.11 -9.85
CA ASN A 101 28.90 -1.23 -10.96
C ASN A 101 27.47 -1.55 -11.44
N GLU A 102 26.54 -1.54 -10.49
CA GLU A 102 25.09 -1.74 -10.70
C GLU A 102 24.67 -3.13 -11.16
N LYS A 103 25.60 -4.11 -11.22
CA LYS A 103 25.26 -5.48 -11.59
C LYS A 103 24.43 -6.23 -10.56
N LEU A 104 24.59 -5.90 -9.29
CA LEU A 104 23.81 -6.47 -8.20
C LEU A 104 23.00 -5.38 -7.53
N LYS A 105 21.67 -5.50 -7.54
CA LYS A 105 20.74 -4.65 -6.79
C LYS A 105 20.11 -5.46 -5.67
N ILE A 106 20.17 -4.95 -4.46
CA ILE A 106 19.53 -5.54 -3.29
C ILE A 106 18.52 -4.52 -2.75
N ILE A 107 17.30 -4.95 -2.56
CA ILE A 107 16.22 -4.21 -1.93
C ILE A 107 15.82 -5.01 -0.68
N PRO A 108 16.55 -4.83 0.44
CA PRO A 108 16.28 -5.59 1.66
C PRO A 108 15.01 -5.14 2.36
N ILE A 109 14.58 -3.89 2.11
CA ILE A 109 13.37 -3.32 2.68
C ILE A 109 12.57 -2.70 1.53
N GLU A 110 11.45 -3.27 1.25
CA GLU A 110 10.39 -2.70 0.41
C GLU A 110 9.06 -3.20 0.97
N GLY A 111 8.10 -2.30 1.13
CA GLY A 111 6.80 -2.71 1.61
C GLY A 111 6.00 -1.59 2.24
N GLY A 112 4.93 -1.98 2.90
CA GLY A 112 4.01 -1.06 3.55
C GLY A 112 3.50 -1.61 4.88
N PHE A 113 3.07 -0.68 5.70
CA PHE A 113 2.40 -0.92 6.97
C PHE A 113 1.09 -0.15 6.98
N ILE A 114 0.00 -0.79 7.35
CA ILE A 114 -1.33 -0.19 7.47
C ILE A 114 -1.72 -0.15 8.94
N VAL A 115 -2.32 0.95 9.35
CA VAL A 115 -3.03 1.08 10.62
C VAL A 115 -4.47 1.45 10.30
N THR A 116 -5.42 0.62 10.72
CA THR A 116 -6.85 0.86 10.52
C THR A 116 -7.52 1.44 11.76
N ASP A 117 -6.96 1.18 12.95
CA ASP A 117 -7.41 1.77 14.20
C ASP A 117 -6.23 2.02 15.15
N TRP A 118 -5.95 3.28 15.42
CA TRP A 118 -4.89 3.69 16.34
C TRP A 118 -5.19 3.41 17.81
N SER A 119 -6.46 3.27 18.17
CA SER A 119 -6.86 2.97 19.56
C SER A 119 -6.55 1.53 19.96
N ASP A 120 -6.53 0.61 18.98
CA ASP A 120 -6.18 -0.80 19.15
C ASP A 120 -5.30 -1.32 17.99
N ILE A 121 -4.14 -0.71 17.85
CA ILE A 121 -3.17 -1.05 16.79
C ILE A 121 -2.74 -2.53 16.81
N LYS A 122 -2.83 -3.21 17.97
CA LYS A 122 -2.41 -4.62 18.08
C LYS A 122 -3.34 -5.57 17.35
N GLU A 123 -4.60 -5.18 17.16
CA GLU A 123 -5.61 -5.96 16.46
C GLU A 123 -5.95 -5.36 15.08
N ASN A 124 -5.45 -4.15 14.77
CA ASN A 124 -5.82 -3.36 13.60
C ASN A 124 -4.61 -2.84 12.82
N TYR A 125 -3.73 -3.76 12.38
CA TYR A 125 -2.57 -3.46 11.57
C TYR A 125 -2.33 -4.52 10.50
N ALA A 126 -1.61 -4.16 9.46
CA ALA A 126 -1.04 -5.13 8.53
C ALA A 126 0.29 -4.67 7.93
N ILE A 127 1.06 -5.66 7.49
CA ILE A 127 2.39 -5.47 6.91
C ILE A 127 2.43 -6.19 5.56
N ALA A 128 3.01 -5.52 4.56
CA ALA A 128 3.48 -6.12 3.33
C ALA A 128 5.00 -5.95 3.26
N TYR A 129 5.74 -7.04 3.14
CA TYR A 129 7.19 -7.04 3.03
C TYR A 129 7.62 -7.72 1.73
N LEU A 130 8.32 -6.97 0.86
CA LEU A 130 8.57 -7.31 -0.55
C LEU A 130 10.06 -7.26 -0.91
N PRO A 131 10.96 -8.00 -0.23
CA PRO A 131 12.39 -7.96 -0.49
C PRO A 131 12.73 -8.53 -1.87
N GLN A 132 13.79 -7.96 -2.49
CA GLN A 132 14.24 -8.37 -3.81
C GLN A 132 15.76 -8.34 -3.92
N ILE A 133 16.30 -9.31 -4.67
CA ILE A 133 17.68 -9.32 -5.15
C ILE A 133 17.65 -9.51 -6.66
N SER A 134 18.30 -8.61 -7.41
CA SER A 134 18.44 -8.70 -8.86
C SER A 134 19.91 -8.70 -9.24
N TYR A 135 20.29 -9.60 -10.15
CA TYR A 135 21.65 -9.72 -10.65
C TYR A 135 21.69 -9.70 -12.18
N GLN A 136 22.43 -8.74 -12.73
CA GLN A 136 22.71 -8.61 -14.16
C GLN A 136 23.88 -9.53 -14.53
N ALA A 137 23.56 -10.78 -14.91
CA ALA A 137 24.55 -11.79 -15.22
C ALA A 137 25.32 -11.47 -16.52
N THR A 138 24.63 -10.95 -17.53
CA THR A 138 25.20 -10.42 -18.78
C THR A 138 24.48 -9.12 -19.16
N PRO A 139 24.97 -8.33 -20.14
CA PRO A 139 24.23 -7.13 -20.58
C PRO A 139 22.78 -7.42 -20.99
N ASN A 140 22.48 -8.64 -21.38
CA ASN A 140 21.17 -9.07 -21.88
C ASN A 140 20.41 -9.99 -20.90
N THR A 141 21.02 -10.37 -19.75
CA THR A 141 20.43 -11.37 -18.85
C THR A 141 20.35 -10.84 -17.43
N GLU A 142 19.14 -10.77 -16.89
CA GLU A 142 18.87 -10.42 -15.50
C GLU A 142 18.19 -11.58 -14.78
N ILE A 143 18.65 -11.86 -13.58
CA ILE A 143 18.09 -12.86 -12.67
C ILE A 143 17.54 -12.11 -11.45
N THR A 144 16.30 -12.36 -11.08
CA THR A 144 15.67 -11.74 -9.90
C THR A 144 15.10 -12.81 -8.99
N LEU A 145 15.37 -12.69 -7.72
CA LEU A 145 14.71 -13.43 -6.64
C LEU A 145 13.98 -12.42 -5.77
N SER A 146 12.70 -12.65 -5.52
CA SER A 146 11.88 -11.78 -4.68
C SER A 146 10.92 -12.60 -3.83
N ALA A 147 10.48 -12.02 -2.72
CA ALA A 147 9.43 -12.58 -1.90
C ALA A 147 8.31 -11.56 -1.70
N SER A 148 7.09 -12.05 -1.48
CA SER A 148 5.96 -11.25 -1.00
C SER A 148 5.45 -11.91 0.25
N ILE A 149 5.52 -11.19 1.37
CA ILE A 149 5.16 -11.67 2.70
C ILE A 149 4.16 -10.68 3.27
N PHE A 150 2.98 -11.19 3.60
CA PHE A 150 1.89 -10.43 4.18
C PHE A 150 1.56 -11.00 5.55
N ASP A 151 1.32 -10.11 6.50
CA ASP A 151 0.85 -10.46 7.84
C ASP A 151 0.04 -9.30 8.42
N GLY A 152 -0.81 -9.60 9.39
CA GLY A 152 -1.59 -8.57 10.05
C GLY A 152 -2.86 -9.11 10.70
N LYS A 153 -3.61 -8.16 11.24
CA LYS A 153 -4.90 -8.37 11.89
C LYS A 153 -5.89 -7.27 11.48
N GLY A 154 -7.16 -7.55 11.71
CA GLY A 154 -8.25 -6.67 11.29
C GLY A 154 -8.62 -6.85 9.81
N ASP A 155 -9.56 -6.05 9.36
CA ASP A 155 -10.07 -6.08 7.98
C ASP A 155 -9.39 -5.00 7.13
N ASN A 156 -8.39 -5.41 6.37
CA ASN A 156 -7.64 -4.52 5.49
C ASN A 156 -7.02 -5.27 4.31
N LEU A 157 -6.52 -4.51 3.32
CA LEU A 157 -6.00 -5.06 2.08
C LEU A 157 -4.86 -6.08 2.28
N PHE A 158 -3.90 -5.81 3.18
CA PHE A 158 -2.75 -6.70 3.34
C PHE A 158 -3.09 -7.94 4.16
N THR A 159 -3.97 -7.81 5.15
CA THR A 159 -4.49 -8.96 5.91
C THR A 159 -5.26 -9.92 5.00
N ALA A 160 -6.01 -9.42 4.02
CA ALA A 160 -6.68 -10.25 3.03
C ALA A 160 -5.69 -11.06 2.16
N LEU A 161 -4.42 -10.65 2.08
CA LEU A 161 -3.37 -11.31 1.30
C LEU A 161 -2.46 -12.23 2.13
N LYS A 162 -2.65 -12.35 3.45
CA LYS A 162 -1.72 -13.09 4.34
C LYS A 162 -1.50 -14.56 3.98
N ASP A 163 -2.48 -15.20 3.34
CA ASP A 163 -2.39 -16.60 2.91
C ASP A 163 -1.73 -16.77 1.53
N TYR A 164 -1.36 -15.66 0.87
CA TYR A 164 -0.75 -15.61 -0.46
C TYR A 164 0.74 -15.25 -0.41
N ASN A 165 1.44 -15.66 0.66
CA ASN A 165 2.89 -15.48 0.73
C ASN A 165 3.57 -16.27 -0.38
N MET A 166 4.50 -15.62 -1.10
CA MET A 166 5.15 -16.26 -2.24
C MET A 166 6.64 -15.94 -2.32
N LEU A 167 7.37 -16.86 -2.94
CA LEU A 167 8.73 -16.67 -3.42
C LEU A 167 8.71 -16.72 -4.95
N MET A 168 9.33 -15.75 -5.60
CA MET A 168 9.34 -15.63 -7.05
C MET A 168 10.78 -15.62 -7.56
N PHE A 169 11.03 -16.47 -8.58
CA PHE A 169 12.23 -16.44 -9.38
C PHE A 169 11.89 -15.96 -10.79
N LYS A 170 12.63 -14.96 -11.29
CA LYS A 170 12.44 -14.41 -12.63
C LYS A 170 13.76 -14.40 -13.37
N LEU A 171 13.74 -14.91 -14.60
CA LEU A 171 14.82 -14.79 -15.57
C LEU A 171 14.33 -13.91 -16.72
N LYS A 172 15.03 -12.82 -17.00
CA LYS A 172 14.77 -11.93 -18.13
C LYS A 172 15.94 -11.98 -19.09
N TYR A 173 15.64 -12.21 -20.37
CA TYR A 173 16.60 -12.12 -21.46
C TYR A 173 16.10 -11.12 -22.51
N SER A 174 16.96 -10.20 -22.93
CA SER A 174 16.67 -9.19 -23.96
C SER A 174 17.56 -9.47 -25.17
N PHE A 175 17.01 -9.50 -26.39
CA PHE A 175 17.73 -9.71 -27.65
C PHE A 175 17.81 -8.42 -28.45
#